data_de78b53dadb4ce87412bd14f4e035904
#
_entry.id   de78b53dadb4ce87412bd14f4e035904
#
_cell.length_a   1.000
_cell.length_b   1.000
_cell.length_c   1.000
_cell.angle_alpha   90.00
_cell.angle_beta   90.00
_cell.angle_gamma   90.00
#
_symmetry.space_group_name_H-M   'P 1'
#
loop_
_entity.id
_entity.type
_entity.pdbx_description
1 polymer ?
#
loop_
_entity_poly.entity_id
_entity_poly.type
_entity_poly.pdbx_seq_one_letter_code
_entity_poly.pdbx_strand_id
1 'polypeptide(L)'
;MEIKDIADIAQTIAVIAVAFPAFKGLTTWRDQTIGGKKIELAEEVLILAYTLQGVIEWARHPVSFAGEGEDREGRDQEPEARRNLNDSYFSRISRLSEHDEDFALLRISSMRFRAFFGEEGQEALAAFGVTRNRVRNAVGMLIRRAGDEAYPQNLRQELEDTIWDVSTEDEPDAIRQQINGAVIEIERLCRPILTKM
;
A
#
# COMPACT_ATOMS: atom_id res chain seq x y z
N MET A 1 47.03 -53.33 -2.40
CA MET A 1 45.69 -52.77 -2.25
C MET A 1 44.81 -53.94 -1.92
N GLU A 2 44.39 -54.01 -0.67
CA GLU A 2 43.58 -55.12 -0.20
C GLU A 2 42.12 -55.01 -0.67
N ILE A 3 41.41 -56.13 -0.86
CA ILE A 3 39.98 -56.18 -1.32
C ILE A 3 39.11 -55.27 -0.44
N LYS A 4 39.50 -55.08 0.82
CA LYS A 4 38.80 -54.24 1.80
C LYS A 4 38.88 -52.73 1.42
N ASP A 5 40.08 -52.28 0.96
CA ASP A 5 40.25 -50.91 0.53
C ASP A 5 39.37 -50.55 -0.70
N ILE A 6 39.19 -51.52 -1.58
CA ILE A 6 38.34 -51.35 -2.78
C ILE A 6 36.84 -51.28 -2.37
N ALA A 7 36.41 -52.11 -1.42
CA ALA A 7 35.03 -52.08 -0.90
C ALA A 7 34.72 -50.75 -0.20
N ASP A 8 35.63 -50.23 0.62
CA ASP A 8 35.46 -48.95 1.33
C ASP A 8 35.40 -47.77 0.36
N ILE A 9 36.22 -47.78 -0.68
CA ILE A 9 36.17 -46.76 -1.72
C ILE A 9 34.82 -46.84 -2.49
N ALA A 10 34.40 -48.02 -2.91
CA ALA A 10 33.11 -48.21 -3.56
C ALA A 10 31.91 -47.74 -2.73
N GLN A 11 31.93 -48.04 -1.44
CA GLN A 11 30.89 -47.61 -0.49
C GLN A 11 30.89 -46.08 -0.36
N THR A 12 32.07 -45.45 -0.26
CA THR A 12 32.19 -43.97 -0.19
C THR A 12 31.65 -43.28 -1.45
N ILE A 13 31.99 -43.83 -2.63
CA ILE A 13 31.46 -43.32 -3.92
C ILE A 13 29.93 -43.49 -3.96
N ALA A 14 29.39 -44.62 -3.54
CA ALA A 14 27.94 -44.87 -3.51
C ALA A 14 27.21 -43.85 -2.59
N VAL A 15 27.76 -43.58 -1.41
CA VAL A 15 27.19 -42.57 -0.48
C VAL A 15 27.19 -41.16 -1.10
N ILE A 16 28.28 -40.77 -1.73
CA ILE A 16 28.38 -39.44 -2.41
C ILE A 16 27.40 -39.38 -3.58
N ALA A 17 27.27 -40.45 -4.36
CA ALA A 17 26.37 -40.54 -5.52
C ALA A 17 24.89 -40.40 -5.13
N VAL A 18 24.50 -40.82 -3.92
CA VAL A 18 23.14 -40.65 -3.41
C VAL A 18 22.95 -39.29 -2.70
N ALA A 19 23.95 -38.82 -1.97
CA ALA A 19 23.86 -37.57 -1.20
C ALA A 19 23.78 -36.33 -2.13
N PHE A 20 24.51 -36.34 -3.24
CA PHE A 20 24.57 -35.19 -4.15
C PHE A 20 23.22 -34.87 -4.83
N PRO A 21 22.47 -35.82 -5.41
CA PRO A 21 21.14 -35.56 -5.96
C PRO A 21 20.12 -35.14 -4.88
N ALA A 22 20.20 -35.72 -3.68
CA ALA A 22 19.34 -35.35 -2.57
C ALA A 22 19.57 -33.89 -2.15
N PHE A 23 20.81 -33.46 -2.01
CA PHE A 23 21.17 -32.07 -1.69
C PHE A 23 20.71 -31.11 -2.81
N LYS A 24 20.92 -31.45 -4.08
CA LYS A 24 20.46 -30.66 -5.22
C LYS A 24 18.93 -30.58 -5.27
N GLY A 25 18.23 -31.65 -4.96
CA GLY A 25 16.76 -31.66 -4.87
C GLY A 25 16.24 -30.72 -3.79
N LEU A 26 16.90 -30.71 -2.61
CA LEU A 26 16.52 -29.82 -1.50
C LEU A 26 16.72 -28.34 -1.83
N THR A 27 17.83 -27.99 -2.48
CA THR A 27 18.08 -26.61 -2.89
C THR A 27 17.09 -26.16 -3.96
N THR A 28 16.81 -26.99 -4.96
CA THR A 28 15.82 -26.70 -5.99
C THR A 28 14.41 -26.52 -5.40
N TRP A 29 14.01 -27.40 -4.49
CA TRP A 29 12.71 -27.29 -3.79
C TRP A 29 12.62 -25.99 -2.97
N ARG A 30 13.67 -25.62 -2.24
CA ARG A 30 13.72 -24.38 -1.48
C ARG A 30 13.58 -23.18 -2.39
N ASP A 31 14.31 -23.15 -3.50
CA ASP A 31 14.30 -22.03 -4.45
C ASP A 31 12.95 -21.89 -5.14
N GLN A 32 12.29 -23.01 -5.48
CA GLN A 32 10.92 -23.01 -5.99
C GLN A 32 9.91 -22.50 -4.97
N THR A 33 10.04 -22.94 -3.70
CA THR A 33 9.14 -22.50 -2.62
C THR A 33 9.29 -21.00 -2.33
N ILE A 34 10.52 -20.48 -2.29
CA ILE A 34 10.79 -19.05 -2.07
C ILE A 34 10.32 -18.24 -3.28
N GLY A 35 10.58 -18.74 -4.49
CA GLY A 35 10.13 -18.12 -5.74
C GLY A 35 8.62 -18.00 -5.81
N GLY A 36 7.90 -19.08 -5.49
CA GLY A 36 6.43 -19.09 -5.45
C GLY A 36 5.87 -18.04 -4.48
N LYS A 37 6.39 -17.99 -3.25
CA LYS A 37 5.97 -16.99 -2.25
C LYS A 37 6.25 -15.55 -2.69
N LYS A 38 7.35 -15.33 -3.42
CA LYS A 38 7.69 -14.02 -3.95
C LYS A 38 6.73 -13.57 -5.05
N ILE A 39 6.30 -14.52 -5.91
CA ILE A 39 5.30 -14.29 -6.96
C ILE A 39 3.94 -13.94 -6.34
N GLU A 40 3.45 -14.77 -5.41
CA GLU A 40 2.19 -14.54 -4.71
C GLU A 40 2.15 -13.16 -4.03
N LEU A 41 3.23 -12.80 -3.35
CA LEU A 41 3.33 -11.49 -2.69
C LEU A 41 3.37 -10.33 -3.70
N ALA A 42 4.06 -10.49 -4.82
CA ALA A 42 4.12 -9.47 -5.86
C ALA A 42 2.74 -9.22 -6.48
N GLU A 43 1.96 -10.26 -6.71
CA GLU A 43 0.59 -10.17 -7.21
C GLU A 43 -0.34 -9.51 -6.18
N GLU A 44 -0.32 -9.98 -4.93
CA GLU A 44 -1.09 -9.42 -3.81
C GLU A 44 -0.84 -7.91 -3.67
N VAL A 45 0.43 -7.50 -3.65
CA VAL A 45 0.83 -6.10 -3.48
C VAL A 45 0.45 -5.22 -4.65
N LEU A 46 0.54 -5.71 -5.89
CA LEU A 46 0.10 -4.96 -7.07
C LEU A 46 -1.41 -4.72 -7.06
N ILE A 47 -2.21 -5.75 -6.79
CA ILE A 47 -3.66 -5.62 -6.69
C ILE A 47 -4.02 -4.60 -5.62
N LEU A 48 -3.37 -4.70 -4.45
CA LEU A 48 -3.61 -3.81 -3.33
C LEU A 48 -3.22 -2.36 -3.64
N ALA A 49 -2.09 -2.15 -4.35
CA ALA A 49 -1.64 -0.83 -4.76
C ALA A 49 -2.64 -0.15 -5.72
N TYR A 50 -3.14 -0.88 -6.72
CA TYR A 50 -4.16 -0.36 -7.65
C TYR A 50 -5.49 -0.08 -6.95
N THR A 51 -5.92 -0.96 -6.04
CA THR A 51 -7.12 -0.76 -5.24
C THR A 51 -7.02 0.51 -4.42
N LEU A 52 -5.92 0.67 -3.67
CA LEU A 52 -5.72 1.84 -2.80
C LEU A 52 -5.46 3.14 -3.56
N GLN A 53 -4.88 3.07 -4.78
CA GLN A 53 -4.84 4.22 -5.68
C GLN A 53 -6.25 4.71 -5.98
N GLY A 54 -7.15 3.83 -6.43
CA GLY A 54 -8.55 4.18 -6.70
C GLY A 54 -9.30 4.68 -5.46
N VAL A 55 -9.03 4.09 -4.30
CA VAL A 55 -9.62 4.53 -3.01
C VAL A 55 -9.19 5.96 -2.66
N ILE A 56 -7.91 6.29 -2.81
CA ILE A 56 -7.41 7.65 -2.52
C ILE A 56 -7.98 8.66 -3.52
N GLU A 57 -8.03 8.32 -4.80
CA GLU A 57 -8.65 9.16 -5.85
C GLU A 57 -10.14 9.40 -5.55
N TRP A 58 -10.89 8.35 -5.22
CA TRP A 58 -12.28 8.45 -4.83
C TRP A 58 -12.48 9.26 -3.55
N ALA A 59 -11.68 9.02 -2.52
CA ALA A 59 -11.79 9.74 -1.26
C ALA A 59 -11.55 11.25 -1.46
N ARG A 60 -10.66 11.65 -2.35
CA ARG A 60 -10.33 13.03 -2.65
C ARG A 60 -11.21 13.68 -3.73
N HIS A 61 -12.14 12.93 -4.31
CA HIS A 61 -13.03 13.45 -5.34
C HIS A 61 -13.87 14.63 -4.78
N PRO A 62 -13.91 15.80 -5.47
CA PRO A 62 -14.53 17.02 -4.94
C PRO A 62 -16.04 16.89 -4.65
N VAL A 63 -16.73 16.08 -5.43
CA VAL A 63 -18.18 15.88 -5.29
C VAL A 63 -18.49 15.06 -4.04
N SER A 64 -19.46 15.50 -3.26
CA SER A 64 -20.07 14.74 -2.15
C SER A 64 -21.51 14.41 -2.50
N PHE A 65 -22.00 13.26 -2.04
CA PHE A 65 -23.37 12.84 -2.24
C PHE A 65 -24.22 13.10 -1.00
N ALA A 66 -25.53 13.20 -1.18
CA ALA A 66 -26.45 13.38 -0.06
C ALA A 66 -26.34 12.19 0.92
N GLY A 67 -26.24 12.49 2.21
CA GLY A 67 -26.06 11.52 3.28
C GLY A 67 -24.62 11.18 3.62
N GLU A 68 -23.64 11.52 2.76
CA GLU A 68 -22.22 11.31 3.10
C GLU A 68 -21.76 12.24 4.23
N GLY A 69 -21.11 11.65 5.23
CA GLY A 69 -20.56 12.40 6.36
C GLY A 69 -21.59 12.81 7.42
N GLU A 70 -22.85 12.42 7.28
CA GLU A 70 -23.91 12.72 8.27
C GLU A 70 -23.80 11.87 9.54
N ASP A 71 -23.10 10.74 9.48
CA ASP A 71 -22.80 9.84 10.60
C ASP A 71 -21.68 10.37 11.53
N ARG A 72 -21.20 11.57 11.28
CA ARG A 72 -20.14 12.23 12.04
C ARG A 72 -20.56 12.49 13.48
N GLU A 73 -19.69 12.08 14.42
CA GLU A 73 -19.88 12.34 15.84
C GLU A 73 -19.96 13.85 16.13
N GLY A 74 -20.93 14.25 16.93
CA GLY A 74 -21.12 15.66 17.32
C GLY A 74 -21.82 16.55 16.29
N ARG A 75 -22.25 16.02 15.14
CA ARG A 75 -22.95 16.76 14.06
C ARG A 75 -24.15 17.55 14.57
N ASP A 76 -24.97 16.94 15.44
CA ASP A 76 -26.20 17.56 15.97
C ASP A 76 -25.95 18.77 16.87
N GLN A 77 -24.74 18.91 17.40
CA GLN A 77 -24.32 20.03 18.25
C GLN A 77 -23.79 21.20 17.42
N GLU A 78 -23.61 21.03 16.12
CA GLU A 78 -23.10 22.06 15.24
C GLU A 78 -24.17 23.03 14.76
N PRO A 79 -23.80 24.30 14.52
CA PRO A 79 -24.68 25.24 13.84
C PRO A 79 -25.05 24.73 12.43
N GLU A 80 -26.31 24.84 12.06
CA GLU A 80 -26.85 24.36 10.78
C GLU A 80 -26.05 24.88 9.57
N ALA A 81 -25.63 26.13 9.61
CA ALA A 81 -24.85 26.78 8.55
C ALA A 81 -23.49 26.08 8.27
N ARG A 82 -22.98 25.26 9.20
CA ARG A 82 -21.69 24.56 9.06
C ARG A 82 -21.84 23.08 8.77
N ARG A 83 -23.00 22.50 9.06
CA ARG A 83 -23.21 21.04 8.93
C ARG A 83 -22.88 20.54 7.54
N ASN A 84 -23.44 21.14 6.49
CA ASN A 84 -23.24 20.69 5.11
C ASN A 84 -21.74 20.75 4.70
N LEU A 85 -21.03 21.80 5.10
CA LEU A 85 -19.61 21.94 4.80
C LEU A 85 -18.79 20.89 5.56
N ASN A 86 -19.06 20.72 6.85
CA ASN A 86 -18.36 19.73 7.67
C ASN A 86 -18.69 18.30 7.25
N ASP A 87 -19.91 18.00 6.82
CA ASP A 87 -20.32 16.72 6.26
C ASP A 87 -19.55 16.46 4.96
N SER A 88 -19.44 17.48 4.08
CA SER A 88 -18.61 17.39 2.88
C SER A 88 -17.14 17.10 3.20
N TYR A 89 -16.55 17.74 4.19
CA TYR A 89 -15.18 17.42 4.62
C TYR A 89 -15.09 15.99 5.18
N PHE A 90 -16.02 15.60 6.04
CA PHE A 90 -15.99 14.30 6.72
C PHE A 90 -16.22 13.12 5.77
N SER A 91 -16.95 13.31 4.66
CA SER A 91 -17.17 12.26 3.67
C SER A 91 -15.86 11.65 3.15
N ARG A 92 -14.74 12.40 3.14
CA ARG A 92 -13.41 11.87 2.79
C ARG A 92 -12.91 10.85 3.80
N ILE A 93 -13.20 11.08 5.09
CA ILE A 93 -12.88 10.10 6.15
C ILE A 93 -13.76 8.86 6.01
N SER A 94 -15.07 9.03 5.78
CA SER A 94 -16.00 7.91 5.59
C SER A 94 -15.55 7.01 4.44
N ARG A 95 -15.26 7.58 3.26
CA ARG A 95 -14.76 6.85 2.09
C ARG A 95 -13.44 6.11 2.35
N LEU A 96 -12.49 6.74 3.06
CA LEU A 96 -11.24 6.07 3.44
C LEU A 96 -11.46 4.96 4.47
N SER A 97 -12.44 5.10 5.35
CA SER A 97 -12.72 4.14 6.43
C SER A 97 -13.41 2.87 5.90
N GLU A 98 -14.15 2.95 4.81
CA GLU A 98 -14.70 1.78 4.11
C GLU A 98 -13.63 0.79 3.66
N HIS A 99 -12.37 1.27 3.54
CA HIS A 99 -11.20 0.49 3.12
C HIS A 99 -10.15 0.31 4.23
N ASP A 100 -10.54 0.41 5.50
CA ASP A 100 -9.62 0.26 6.64
C ASP A 100 -8.94 -1.11 6.66
N GLU A 101 -9.62 -2.17 6.19
CA GLU A 101 -9.05 -3.51 6.06
C GLU A 101 -7.95 -3.57 4.99
N ASP A 102 -8.15 -2.92 3.84
CA ASP A 102 -7.14 -2.84 2.77
C ASP A 102 -5.88 -2.10 3.25
N PHE A 103 -6.04 -1.00 4.00
CA PHE A 103 -4.91 -0.30 4.61
C PHE A 103 -4.21 -1.12 5.72
N ALA A 104 -4.95 -1.94 6.47
CA ALA A 104 -4.36 -2.86 7.44
C ALA A 104 -3.56 -3.97 6.73
N LEU A 105 -4.11 -4.54 5.66
CA LEU A 105 -3.43 -5.52 4.81
C LEU A 105 -2.16 -4.94 4.20
N LEU A 106 -2.22 -3.72 3.64
CA LEU A 106 -1.05 -3.01 3.11
C LEU A 106 0.09 -2.95 4.12
N ARG A 107 -0.21 -2.61 5.37
CA ARG A 107 0.79 -2.52 6.43
C ARG A 107 1.45 -3.87 6.72
N ILE A 108 0.68 -4.96 6.70
CA ILE A 108 1.20 -6.31 6.91
C ILE A 108 2.04 -6.72 5.70
N SER A 109 1.52 -6.54 4.49
CA SER A 109 2.19 -6.91 3.25
C SER A 109 3.47 -6.09 3.02
N SER A 110 3.53 -4.82 3.47
CA SER A 110 4.73 -4.00 3.36
C SER A 110 5.94 -4.57 4.13
N MET A 111 5.71 -5.19 5.29
CA MET A 111 6.78 -5.85 6.05
C MET A 111 7.31 -7.09 5.32
N ARG A 112 6.41 -7.88 4.73
CA ARG A 112 6.78 -9.04 3.90
C ARG A 112 7.49 -8.59 2.63
N PHE A 113 6.99 -7.51 2.01
CA PHE A 113 7.53 -6.94 0.79
C PHE A 113 8.96 -6.44 0.97
N ARG A 114 9.25 -5.76 2.07
CA ARG A 114 10.62 -5.37 2.44
C ARG A 114 11.59 -6.55 2.46
N ALA A 115 11.16 -7.70 2.99
CA ALA A 115 12.01 -8.88 3.08
C ALA A 115 12.44 -9.44 1.71
N PHE A 116 11.60 -9.29 0.68
CA PHE A 116 11.85 -9.82 -0.67
C PHE A 116 12.35 -8.76 -1.67
N PHE A 117 11.96 -7.49 -1.47
CA PHE A 117 12.15 -6.41 -2.44
C PHE A 117 12.95 -5.22 -1.90
N GLY A 118 13.35 -5.27 -0.62
CA GLY A 118 14.16 -4.22 -0.01
C GLY A 118 13.37 -3.01 0.48
N GLU A 119 14.11 -1.96 0.85
CA GLU A 119 13.54 -0.74 1.44
C GLU A 119 12.74 0.09 0.44
N GLU A 120 13.21 0.20 -0.81
CA GLU A 120 12.51 0.95 -1.88
C GLU A 120 11.04 0.51 -2.01
N GLY A 121 10.80 -0.82 -2.02
CA GLY A 121 9.44 -1.35 -2.08
C GLY A 121 8.60 -1.02 -0.85
N GLN A 122 9.19 -1.01 0.34
CA GLN A 122 8.50 -0.62 1.56
C GLN A 122 8.14 0.86 1.55
N GLU A 123 9.03 1.74 1.08
CA GLU A 123 8.79 3.18 0.99
C GLU A 123 7.66 3.50 0.01
N ALA A 124 7.64 2.83 -1.15
CA ALA A 124 6.57 2.97 -2.11
C ALA A 124 5.20 2.60 -1.51
N LEU A 125 5.12 1.47 -0.78
CA LEU A 125 3.89 1.07 -0.10
C LEU A 125 3.51 2.00 1.06
N ALA A 126 4.48 2.56 1.77
CA ALA A 126 4.23 3.50 2.86
C ALA A 126 3.54 4.78 2.39
N ALA A 127 3.75 5.20 1.13
CA ALA A 127 3.14 6.41 0.57
C ALA A 127 1.60 6.42 0.68
N PHE A 128 0.95 5.28 0.49
CA PHE A 128 -0.51 5.15 0.62
C PHE A 128 -0.98 5.43 2.06
N GLY A 129 -0.33 4.83 3.06
CA GLY A 129 -0.66 5.05 4.48
C GLY A 129 -0.38 6.48 4.93
N VAL A 130 0.72 7.08 4.47
CA VAL A 130 1.06 8.48 4.73
C VAL A 130 0.00 9.40 4.14
N THR A 131 -0.40 9.18 2.89
CA THR A 131 -1.44 9.96 2.21
C THR A 131 -2.78 9.85 2.92
N ARG A 132 -3.22 8.62 3.29
CA ARG A 132 -4.43 8.43 4.10
C ARG A 132 -4.42 9.27 5.36
N ASN A 133 -3.33 9.22 6.13
CA ASN A 133 -3.21 9.96 7.37
C ASN A 133 -3.19 11.47 7.12
N ARG A 134 -2.53 11.94 6.05
CA ARG A 134 -2.50 13.34 5.66
C ARG A 134 -3.90 13.87 5.36
N VAL A 135 -4.70 13.14 4.59
CA VAL A 135 -6.10 13.50 4.29
C VAL A 135 -6.94 13.52 5.56
N ARG A 136 -6.87 12.48 6.40
CA ARG A 136 -7.63 12.42 7.67
C ARG A 136 -7.29 13.57 8.60
N ASN A 137 -6.01 13.91 8.72
CA ASN A 137 -5.56 15.03 9.55
C ASN A 137 -6.05 16.38 9.00
N ALA A 138 -5.99 16.58 7.70
CA ALA A 138 -6.47 17.79 7.05
C ALA A 138 -7.98 17.99 7.28
N VAL A 139 -8.80 16.95 7.07
CA VAL A 139 -10.23 16.96 7.39
C VAL A 139 -10.48 17.32 8.86
N GLY A 140 -9.78 16.67 9.79
CA GLY A 140 -9.92 16.95 11.22
C GLY A 140 -9.56 18.39 11.58
N MET A 141 -8.59 19.00 10.90
CA MET A 141 -8.23 20.41 11.11
C MET A 141 -9.28 21.34 10.51
N LEU A 142 -9.77 21.08 9.30
CA LEU A 142 -10.82 21.88 8.65
C LEU A 142 -12.09 21.93 9.48
N ILE A 143 -12.56 20.79 10.00
CA ILE A 143 -13.76 20.71 10.84
C ILE A 143 -13.55 21.48 12.16
N ARG A 144 -12.41 21.29 12.85
CA ARG A 144 -12.10 22.01 14.09
C ARG A 144 -11.99 23.52 13.93
N ARG A 145 -11.55 24.00 12.75
CA ARG A 145 -11.39 25.40 12.41
C ARG A 145 -12.55 25.97 11.61
N ALA A 146 -13.61 25.18 11.41
CA ALA A 146 -14.80 25.63 10.72
C ALA A 146 -15.44 26.82 11.46
N GLY A 147 -15.50 27.99 10.77
CA GLY A 147 -16.02 29.25 11.31
C GLY A 147 -15.07 30.02 12.22
N ASP A 148 -13.81 29.64 12.29
CA ASP A 148 -12.76 30.50 12.86
C ASP A 148 -12.34 31.51 11.77
N GLU A 149 -12.88 32.73 11.83
CA GLU A 149 -12.59 33.80 10.87
C GLU A 149 -11.14 34.30 10.97
N ALA A 150 -10.49 34.08 12.12
CA ALA A 150 -9.08 34.42 12.32
C ALA A 150 -8.13 33.35 11.73
N TYR A 151 -8.65 32.19 11.30
CA TYR A 151 -7.80 31.15 10.70
C TYR A 151 -7.31 31.59 9.31
N PRO A 152 -5.98 31.62 9.07
CA PRO A 152 -5.43 32.13 7.83
C PRO A 152 -5.96 31.41 6.60
N GLN A 153 -6.41 32.17 5.60
CA GLN A 153 -7.04 31.61 4.40
C GLN A 153 -6.08 30.73 3.59
N ASN A 154 -4.80 31.09 3.52
CA ASN A 154 -3.79 30.29 2.83
C ASN A 154 -3.62 28.90 3.49
N LEU A 155 -3.66 28.81 4.83
CA LEU A 155 -3.58 27.52 5.52
C LEU A 155 -4.84 26.69 5.31
N ARG A 156 -6.01 27.34 5.25
CA ARG A 156 -7.25 26.64 4.88
C ARG A 156 -7.17 26.08 3.49
N GLN A 157 -6.70 26.84 2.50
CA GLN A 157 -6.53 26.41 1.14
C GLN A 157 -5.58 25.21 1.04
N GLU A 158 -4.44 25.23 1.74
CA GLU A 158 -3.50 24.09 1.77
C GLU A 158 -4.14 22.80 2.31
N LEU A 159 -5.03 22.91 3.30
CA LEU A 159 -5.77 21.78 3.81
C LEU A 159 -6.83 21.30 2.80
N GLU A 160 -7.53 22.21 2.14
CA GLU A 160 -8.52 21.89 1.11
C GLU A 160 -7.85 21.25 -0.11
N ASP A 161 -6.70 21.74 -0.58
CA ASP A 161 -5.89 21.11 -1.64
C ASP A 161 -5.41 19.70 -1.26
N THR A 162 -5.28 19.44 0.05
CA THR A 162 -4.94 18.09 0.53
C THR A 162 -6.13 17.14 0.45
N ILE A 163 -7.34 17.60 0.74
CA ILE A 163 -8.53 16.73 0.79
C ILE A 163 -9.27 16.62 -0.54
N TRP A 164 -9.07 17.57 -1.46
CA TRP A 164 -9.67 17.55 -2.78
C TRP A 164 -8.61 17.28 -3.84
N ASP A 165 -8.96 16.46 -4.81
CA ASP A 165 -8.16 16.28 -6.02
C ASP A 165 -8.49 17.40 -6.99
N VAL A 166 -7.56 18.33 -7.11
CA VAL A 166 -7.65 19.48 -8.02
C VAL A 166 -6.86 19.26 -9.31
N SER A 167 -6.42 18.01 -9.54
CA SER A 167 -5.67 17.64 -10.74
C SER A 167 -6.46 17.89 -12.01
N THR A 168 -5.74 18.28 -13.07
CA THR A 168 -6.20 18.21 -14.46
C THR A 168 -5.52 17.02 -15.16
N GLU A 169 -5.93 16.71 -16.41
CA GLU A 169 -5.29 15.66 -17.21
C GLU A 169 -3.79 15.91 -17.40
N ASP A 170 -3.41 17.18 -17.60
CA ASP A 170 -2.03 17.60 -17.89
C ASP A 170 -1.22 17.94 -16.62
N GLU A 171 -1.90 18.33 -15.53
CA GLU A 171 -1.25 18.77 -14.29
C GLU A 171 -1.82 18.01 -13.07
N PRO A 172 -1.30 16.80 -12.75
CA PRO A 172 -1.67 16.09 -11.54
C PRO A 172 -1.15 16.82 -10.29
N ASP A 173 -1.96 16.89 -9.24
CA ASP A 173 -1.54 17.48 -7.98
C ASP A 173 -0.43 16.65 -7.29
N ALA A 174 0.21 17.22 -6.27
CA ALA A 174 1.34 16.59 -5.58
C ALA A 174 1.00 15.23 -4.96
N ILE A 175 -0.23 15.03 -4.47
CA ILE A 175 -0.68 13.76 -3.89
C ILE A 175 -0.88 12.72 -4.99
N ARG A 176 -1.53 13.10 -6.09
CA ARG A 176 -1.70 12.21 -7.25
C ARG A 176 -0.34 11.81 -7.83
N GLN A 177 0.59 12.75 -7.98
CA GLN A 177 1.96 12.47 -8.43
C GLN A 177 2.67 11.49 -7.48
N GLN A 178 2.56 11.69 -6.16
CA GLN A 178 3.16 10.82 -5.16
C GLN A 178 2.60 9.39 -5.25
N ILE A 179 1.29 9.22 -5.35
CA ILE A 179 0.64 7.91 -5.43
C ILE A 179 0.96 7.21 -6.76
N ASN A 180 0.90 7.94 -7.89
CA ASN A 180 1.28 7.40 -9.18
C ASN A 180 2.75 6.94 -9.19
N GLY A 181 3.65 7.75 -8.62
CA GLY A 181 5.06 7.38 -8.48
C GLY A 181 5.25 6.12 -7.63
N ALA A 182 4.50 5.96 -6.55
CA ALA A 182 4.52 4.76 -5.72
C ALA A 182 4.04 3.52 -6.50
N VAL A 183 2.96 3.64 -7.27
CA VAL A 183 2.45 2.54 -8.13
C VAL A 183 3.50 2.14 -9.18
N ILE A 184 4.09 3.11 -9.89
CA ILE A 184 5.14 2.86 -10.88
C ILE A 184 6.33 2.11 -10.26
N GLU A 185 6.75 2.50 -9.05
CA GLU A 185 7.85 1.84 -8.37
C GLU A 185 7.50 0.40 -7.96
N ILE A 186 6.30 0.15 -7.45
CA ILE A 186 5.82 -1.20 -7.14
C ILE A 186 5.75 -2.05 -8.41
N GLU A 187 5.25 -1.51 -9.53
CA GLU A 187 5.25 -2.20 -10.82
C GLU A 187 6.66 -2.55 -11.27
N ARG A 188 7.61 -1.63 -11.17
CA ARG A 188 9.01 -1.83 -11.53
C ARG A 188 9.61 -3.02 -10.78
N LEU A 189 9.27 -3.19 -9.51
CA LEU A 189 9.76 -4.27 -8.66
C LEU A 189 9.05 -5.60 -8.91
N CYS A 190 7.74 -5.58 -9.18
CA CYS A 190 6.91 -6.79 -9.28
C CYS A 190 6.86 -7.39 -10.68
N ARG A 191 6.72 -6.57 -11.74
CA ARG A 191 6.55 -7.04 -13.13
C ARG A 191 7.62 -8.02 -13.60
N PRO A 192 8.94 -7.79 -13.34
CA PRO A 192 9.97 -8.73 -13.80
C PRO A 192 9.85 -10.14 -13.20
N ILE A 193 9.15 -10.28 -12.08
CA ILE A 193 8.96 -11.55 -11.39
C ILE A 193 7.73 -12.27 -11.94
N LEU A 194 6.66 -11.52 -12.21
CA LEU A 194 5.40 -12.04 -12.74
C LEU A 194 5.49 -12.45 -14.23
N THR A 195 6.38 -11.83 -15.00
CA THR A 195 6.53 -12.10 -16.45
C THR A 195 7.54 -13.18 -16.79
N LYS A 196 8.28 -13.72 -15.81
CA LYS A 196 9.27 -14.80 -16.02
C LYS A 196 8.69 -16.21 -15.85
N MET A 197 7.35 -16.35 -15.89
CA MET A 197 6.68 -17.64 -15.91
C MET A 197 6.68 -18.27 -17.33
#